data_3f854f3cbf973e690f1b52c74bddcd8b
#
_entry.id   3f854f3cbf973e690f1b52c74bddcd8b
#
_cell.length_a   1.000
_cell.length_b   1.000
_cell.length_c   1.000
_cell.angle_alpha   90.00
_cell.angle_beta   90.00
_cell.angle_gamma   90.00
#
_symmetry.space_group_name_H-M   'P 1'
#
loop_
_entity.id
_entity.type
_entity.pdbx_description
1 polymer ?
#
loop_
_entity_poly.entity_id
_entity_poly.type
_entity_poly.pdbx_seq_one_letter_code
_entity_poly.pdbx_strand_id
1 'polypeptide(L)'
;MKTAILVISFGTSHRDTLEKTIGAVEKKLKYEFKTDVFRAFTSGMIIKKLRERDGIEIDTVDEALEKLYKSGYTDIFCVPTHIMCGIEYDKACRMIEKFNDKMKIRISRPLVTETSDYYNIVDIFKHRLTGTPYPHQWDGCKSY
;
A
#
# COMPACT_ATOMS: atom_id res chain seq x y z
N MET A 1 8.96 2.30 21.42
CA MET A 1 8.22 1.51 20.40
C MET A 1 8.56 2.11 19.05
N LYS A 2 9.14 1.32 18.15
CA LYS A 2 9.54 1.80 16.81
C LYS A 2 8.45 1.43 15.80
N THR A 3 7.86 2.44 15.17
CA THR A 3 6.71 2.28 14.26
C THR A 3 7.15 2.50 12.81
N ALA A 4 6.57 1.74 11.88
CA ALA A 4 6.74 1.93 10.45
C ALA A 4 5.43 1.73 9.68
N ILE A 5 5.39 2.28 8.47
CA ILE A 5 4.36 2.00 7.47
C ILE A 5 4.98 1.12 6.39
N LEU A 6 4.32 0.01 6.07
CA LEU A 6 4.67 -0.86 4.95
C LEU A 6 3.61 -0.73 3.87
N VAL A 7 3.96 -0.08 2.76
CA VAL A 7 3.09 0.02 1.59
C VAL A 7 3.23 -1.26 0.77
N ILE A 8 2.11 -1.97 0.58
CA ILE A 8 2.05 -3.25 -0.11
C ILE A 8 1.31 -3.07 -1.43
N SER A 9 1.99 -3.33 -2.54
CA SER A 9 1.44 -3.18 -3.88
C SER A 9 1.63 -4.47 -4.68
N PHE A 10 0.80 -4.65 -5.72
CA PHE A 10 1.09 -5.67 -6.73
C PHE A 10 2.46 -5.44 -7.37
N GLY A 11 2.75 -4.16 -7.61
CA GLY A 11 3.98 -3.69 -8.20
C GLY A 11 3.83 -3.28 -9.66
N THR A 12 4.84 -2.58 -10.16
CA THR A 12 4.98 -2.22 -11.58
C THR A 12 6.44 -2.26 -11.98
N SER A 13 6.71 -2.69 -13.19
CA SER A 13 8.06 -2.68 -13.77
C SER A 13 8.36 -1.41 -14.58
N HIS A 14 7.45 -0.44 -14.60
CA HIS A 14 7.62 0.85 -15.27
C HIS A 14 8.01 1.92 -14.25
N ARG A 15 9.22 2.50 -14.39
CA ARG A 15 9.76 3.48 -13.43
C ARG A 15 8.87 4.70 -13.27
N ASP A 16 8.44 5.31 -14.38
CA ASP A 16 7.59 6.49 -14.35
C ASP A 16 6.26 6.23 -13.65
N THR A 17 5.65 5.06 -13.92
CA THR A 17 4.42 4.63 -13.26
C THR A 17 4.67 4.43 -11.77
N LEU A 18 5.77 3.78 -11.40
CA LEU A 18 6.13 3.56 -10.01
C LEU A 18 6.23 4.86 -9.22
N GLU A 19 6.92 5.86 -9.76
CA GLU A 19 7.08 7.15 -9.10
C GLU A 19 5.79 7.96 -9.00
N LYS A 20 4.99 7.95 -10.07
CA LYS A 20 3.74 8.73 -10.15
C LYS A 20 2.57 8.10 -9.39
N THR A 21 2.64 6.82 -9.05
CA THR A 21 1.57 6.09 -8.36
C THR A 21 2.02 5.63 -6.97
N ILE A 22 2.66 4.48 -6.88
CA ILE A 22 3.10 3.89 -5.60
C ILE A 22 4.01 4.85 -4.83
N GLY A 23 5.00 5.43 -5.51
CA GLY A 23 5.91 6.40 -4.90
C GLY A 23 5.21 7.67 -4.42
N ALA A 24 4.16 8.12 -5.11
CA ALA A 24 3.36 9.26 -4.66
C ALA A 24 2.60 8.95 -3.38
N VAL A 25 2.01 7.75 -3.25
CA VAL A 25 1.35 7.28 -2.03
C VAL A 25 2.34 7.22 -0.87
N GLU A 26 3.52 6.63 -1.09
CA GLU A 26 4.57 6.53 -0.06
C GLU A 26 5.03 7.90 0.43
N LYS A 27 5.28 8.84 -0.48
CA LYS A 27 5.67 10.21 -0.14
C LYS A 27 4.58 10.91 0.67
N LYS A 28 3.31 10.75 0.28
CA LYS A 28 2.17 11.34 1.00
C LYS A 28 2.04 10.76 2.40
N LEU A 29 2.12 9.44 2.56
CA LEU A 29 2.07 8.78 3.86
C LEU A 29 3.23 9.24 4.77
N LYS A 30 4.45 9.31 4.23
CA LYS A 30 5.61 9.80 4.99
C LYS A 30 5.43 11.24 5.48
N TYR A 31 4.88 12.09 4.62
CA TYR A 31 4.62 13.51 4.95
C TYR A 31 3.57 13.65 6.05
N GLU A 32 2.43 12.93 5.92
CA GLU A 32 1.31 13.04 6.85
C GLU A 32 1.60 12.42 8.23
N PHE A 33 2.20 11.23 8.24
CA PHE A 33 2.41 10.46 9.48
C PHE A 33 3.78 10.67 10.11
N LYS A 34 4.71 11.35 9.43
CA LYS A 34 6.10 11.59 9.88
C LYS A 34 6.79 10.33 10.39
N THR A 35 6.55 9.23 9.72
CA THR A 35 7.00 7.87 10.08
C THR A 35 7.79 7.27 8.93
N ASP A 36 8.66 6.32 9.23
CA ASP A 36 9.37 5.56 8.20
C ASP A 36 8.40 4.77 7.32
N VAL A 37 8.56 4.90 6.01
CA VAL A 37 7.72 4.22 5.01
C VAL A 37 8.59 3.29 4.19
N PHE A 38 8.16 2.03 4.11
CA PHE A 38 8.81 0.96 3.37
C PHE A 38 7.88 0.43 2.28
N ARG A 39 8.47 -0.27 1.33
CA ARG A 39 7.79 -0.83 0.16
C ARG A 39 7.93 -2.35 0.13
N ALA A 40 6.83 -3.02 -0.25
CA ALA A 40 6.85 -4.42 -0.62
C ALA A 40 5.93 -4.68 -1.83
N PHE A 41 6.28 -5.65 -2.66
CA PHE A 41 5.46 -6.10 -3.77
C PHE A 41 4.94 -7.52 -3.54
N THR A 42 3.74 -7.81 -4.07
CA THR A 42 3.16 -9.15 -4.03
C THR A 42 3.47 -9.96 -5.29
N SER A 43 3.79 -9.30 -6.41
CA SER A 43 4.12 -9.97 -7.67
C SER A 43 5.59 -10.35 -7.77
N GLY A 44 5.89 -11.63 -7.56
CA GLY A 44 7.25 -12.16 -7.73
C GLY A 44 7.80 -11.98 -9.15
N MET A 45 6.94 -12.01 -10.17
CA MET A 45 7.33 -11.78 -11.56
C MET A 45 7.84 -10.35 -11.78
N ILE A 46 7.16 -9.35 -11.19
CA ILE A 46 7.59 -7.95 -11.29
C ILE A 46 8.90 -7.73 -10.53
N ILE A 47 9.02 -8.29 -9.32
CA ILE A 47 10.24 -8.24 -8.52
C ILE A 47 11.42 -8.81 -9.31
N LYS A 48 11.25 -10.02 -9.87
CA LYS A 48 12.27 -10.66 -10.70
C LYS A 48 12.66 -9.80 -11.90
N LYS A 49 11.67 -9.25 -12.63
CA LYS A 49 11.91 -8.38 -13.78
C LYS A 49 12.69 -7.12 -13.44
N LEU A 50 12.37 -6.47 -12.32
CA LEU A 50 13.09 -5.28 -11.86
C LEU A 50 14.54 -5.60 -11.50
N ARG A 51 14.77 -6.71 -10.81
CA ARG A 51 16.09 -7.18 -10.44
C ARG A 51 16.94 -7.47 -11.68
N GLU A 52 16.44 -8.27 -12.62
CA GLU A 52 17.19 -8.73 -13.80
C GLU A 52 17.44 -7.59 -14.81
N ARG A 53 16.45 -6.72 -15.04
CA ARG A 53 16.56 -5.65 -16.03
C ARG A 53 17.23 -4.39 -15.51
N ASP A 54 16.92 -4.00 -14.27
CA ASP A 54 17.25 -2.68 -13.73
C ASP A 54 18.20 -2.74 -12.53
N GLY A 55 18.50 -3.94 -12.01
CA GLY A 55 19.29 -4.11 -10.78
C GLY A 55 18.59 -3.56 -9.54
N ILE A 56 17.26 -3.41 -9.59
CA ILE A 56 16.45 -2.87 -8.48
C ILE A 56 15.98 -4.00 -7.60
N GLU A 57 16.36 -3.97 -6.33
CA GLU A 57 15.89 -4.90 -5.31
C GLU A 57 14.61 -4.35 -4.65
N ILE A 58 13.53 -5.10 -4.78
CA ILE A 58 12.26 -4.87 -4.07
C ILE A 58 11.94 -6.12 -3.28
N ASP A 59 11.56 -5.92 -2.02
CA ASP A 59 11.21 -7.02 -1.14
C ASP A 59 9.80 -7.55 -1.41
N THR A 60 9.61 -8.83 -1.20
CA THR A 60 8.29 -9.41 -0.94
C THR A 60 7.78 -8.95 0.43
N VAL A 61 6.51 -9.18 0.73
CA VAL A 61 5.92 -8.81 2.03
C VAL A 61 6.64 -9.53 3.18
N ASP A 62 6.93 -10.83 3.03
CA ASP A 62 7.66 -11.62 4.03
C ASP A 62 9.08 -11.07 4.28
N GLU A 63 9.83 -10.78 3.21
CA GLU A 63 11.18 -10.23 3.29
C GLU A 63 11.21 -8.84 3.95
N ALA A 64 10.26 -7.97 3.59
CA ALA A 64 10.14 -6.64 4.17
C ALA A 64 9.83 -6.71 5.67
N LEU A 65 8.87 -7.54 6.08
CA LEU A 65 8.53 -7.73 7.50
C LEU A 65 9.68 -8.32 8.30
N GLU A 66 10.40 -9.29 7.75
CA GLU A 66 11.58 -9.87 8.39
C GLU A 66 12.69 -8.82 8.60
N LYS A 67 12.95 -7.98 7.59
CA LYS A 67 13.91 -6.88 7.70
C LYS A 67 13.49 -5.84 8.75
N LEU A 68 12.20 -5.49 8.78
CA LEU A 68 11.66 -4.56 9.77
C LEU A 68 11.80 -5.11 11.19
N TYR A 69 11.46 -6.38 11.40
CA TYR A 69 11.62 -7.06 12.68
C TYR A 69 13.08 -7.04 13.15
N LYS A 70 14.03 -7.44 12.29
CA LYS A 70 15.48 -7.40 12.59
C LYS A 70 16.00 -6.00 12.88
N SER A 71 15.37 -4.98 12.31
CA SER A 71 15.70 -3.56 12.52
C SER A 71 15.04 -2.96 13.77
N GLY A 72 14.35 -3.79 14.56
CA GLY A 72 13.75 -3.41 15.85
C GLY A 72 12.42 -2.65 15.73
N TYR A 73 11.74 -2.71 14.58
CA TYR A 73 10.37 -2.22 14.49
C TYR A 73 9.42 -3.20 15.17
N THR A 74 8.49 -2.66 15.97
CA THR A 74 7.56 -3.44 16.79
C THR A 74 6.09 -3.17 16.46
N ASP A 75 5.78 -2.09 15.77
CA ASP A 75 4.43 -1.68 15.40
C ASP A 75 4.39 -1.30 13.91
N ILE A 76 3.72 -2.11 13.09
CA ILE A 76 3.69 -1.96 11.64
C ILE A 76 2.27 -1.68 11.16
N PHE A 77 2.12 -0.63 10.36
CA PHE A 77 0.92 -0.35 9.60
C PHE A 77 1.11 -0.80 8.15
N CYS A 78 0.44 -1.85 7.76
CA CYS A 78 0.40 -2.30 6.37
C CYS A 78 -0.67 -1.54 5.60
N VAL A 79 -0.28 -0.87 4.52
CA VAL A 79 -1.16 -0.10 3.64
C VAL A 79 -1.16 -0.76 2.26
N PRO A 80 -2.14 -1.64 1.97
CA PRO A 80 -2.29 -2.22 0.64
C PRO A 80 -2.81 -1.16 -0.34
N THR A 81 -2.20 -1.08 -1.52
CA THR A 81 -2.70 -0.25 -2.62
C THR A 81 -3.68 -0.99 -3.53
N HIS A 82 -4.11 -2.18 -3.12
CA HIS A 82 -5.08 -2.99 -3.83
C HIS A 82 -6.45 -2.28 -3.86
N ILE A 83 -7.10 -2.33 -5.02
CA ILE A 83 -8.38 -1.64 -5.20
C ILE A 83 -9.50 -2.35 -4.46
N MET A 84 -9.54 -3.68 -4.52
CA MET A 84 -10.59 -4.50 -3.88
C MET A 84 -10.00 -5.76 -3.22
N CYS A 85 -10.80 -6.40 -2.39
CA CYS A 85 -10.48 -7.73 -1.86
C CYS A 85 -10.39 -8.73 -3.02
N GLY A 86 -9.25 -9.41 -3.13
CA GLY A 86 -8.99 -10.40 -4.15
C GLY A 86 -7.74 -11.22 -3.82
N ILE A 87 -7.37 -12.14 -4.70
CA ILE A 87 -6.29 -13.11 -4.49
C ILE A 87 -4.98 -12.47 -4.03
N GLU A 88 -4.59 -11.32 -4.59
CA GLU A 88 -3.35 -10.63 -4.22
C GLU A 88 -3.43 -9.98 -2.83
N TYR A 89 -4.59 -9.41 -2.48
CA TYR A 89 -4.82 -8.92 -1.13
C TYR A 89 -4.80 -10.04 -0.10
N ASP A 90 -5.49 -11.14 -0.38
CA ASP A 90 -5.51 -12.32 0.51
C ASP A 90 -4.11 -12.95 0.66
N LYS A 91 -3.33 -12.93 -0.41
CA LYS A 91 -1.91 -13.36 -0.37
C LYS A 91 -1.10 -12.49 0.58
N ALA A 92 -1.26 -11.17 0.51
CA ALA A 92 -0.60 -10.25 1.43
C ALA A 92 -1.02 -10.49 2.89
N CYS A 93 -2.31 -10.69 3.14
CA CYS A 93 -2.83 -11.01 4.48
C CYS A 93 -2.19 -12.29 5.05
N ARG A 94 -2.14 -13.36 4.27
CA ARG A 94 -1.50 -14.63 4.70
C ARG A 94 -0.01 -14.49 5.01
N MET A 95 0.71 -13.63 4.29
CA MET A 95 2.11 -13.33 4.57
C MET A 95 2.26 -12.58 5.90
N ILE A 96 1.39 -11.60 6.14
CA ILE A 96 1.37 -10.80 7.35
C ILE A 96 1.08 -11.65 8.60
N GLU A 97 0.13 -12.58 8.50
CA GLU A 97 -0.29 -13.45 9.61
C GLU A 97 0.88 -14.21 10.26
N LYS A 98 1.90 -14.57 9.50
CA LYS A 98 3.10 -15.27 10.00
C LYS A 98 3.92 -14.44 10.98
N PHE A 99 3.69 -13.14 11.06
CA PHE A 99 4.45 -12.21 11.89
C PHE A 99 3.66 -11.66 13.07
N ASN A 100 2.38 -12.01 13.22
CA ASN A 100 1.51 -11.48 14.28
C ASN A 100 2.01 -11.80 15.70
N ASP A 101 2.74 -12.90 15.87
CA ASP A 101 3.35 -13.27 17.16
C ASP A 101 4.64 -12.49 17.45
N LYS A 102 5.26 -11.88 16.44
CA LYS A 102 6.56 -11.20 16.55
C LYS A 102 6.42 -9.68 16.66
N MET A 103 5.41 -9.11 16.02
CA MET A 103 5.19 -7.67 15.92
C MET A 103 3.70 -7.37 15.98
N LYS A 104 3.35 -6.18 16.45
CA LYS A 104 1.99 -5.67 16.32
C LYS A 104 1.78 -5.18 14.88
N ILE A 105 0.96 -5.90 14.10
CA ILE A 105 0.69 -5.54 12.71
C ILE A 105 -0.78 -5.20 12.55
N ARG A 106 -1.02 -4.11 11.86
CA ARG A 106 -2.37 -3.66 11.45
C ARG A 106 -2.37 -3.48 9.95
N ILE A 107 -3.42 -3.94 9.28
CA ILE A 107 -3.59 -3.79 7.84
C ILE A 107 -4.84 -2.95 7.57
N SER A 108 -4.72 -1.99 6.67
CA SER A 108 -5.89 -1.24 6.20
C SER A 108 -6.69 -2.07 5.20
N ARG A 109 -7.97 -1.74 5.07
CA ARG A 109 -8.83 -2.30 4.02
C ARG A 109 -8.31 -1.87 2.64
N PRO A 110 -8.64 -2.62 1.58
CA PRO A 110 -8.50 -2.15 0.20
C PRO A 110 -9.33 -0.87 -0.03
N LEU A 111 -9.03 -0.18 -1.13
CA LEU A 111 -9.66 1.10 -1.45
C LEU A 111 -11.19 0.98 -1.61
N VAL A 112 -11.65 -0.13 -2.17
CA VAL A 112 -13.08 -0.42 -2.42
C VAL A 112 -13.47 -1.68 -1.67
N THR A 113 -14.27 -1.54 -0.64
CA THR A 113 -14.70 -2.66 0.22
C THR A 113 -16.19 -2.63 0.47
N GLU A 114 -16.79 -1.44 0.63
CA GLU A 114 -18.18 -1.24 0.94
C GLU A 114 -18.93 -0.59 -0.21
N THR A 115 -20.28 -0.71 -0.18
CA THR A 115 -21.14 -0.12 -1.22
C THR A 115 -20.94 1.40 -1.35
N SER A 116 -20.69 2.09 -0.25
CA SER A 116 -20.41 3.52 -0.22
C SER A 116 -19.15 3.89 -1.02
N ASP A 117 -18.13 3.02 -1.04
CA ASP A 117 -16.89 3.26 -1.79
C ASP A 117 -17.16 3.28 -3.30
N TYR A 118 -18.08 2.41 -3.77
CA TYR A 118 -18.47 2.41 -5.20
C TYR A 118 -19.18 3.71 -5.59
N TYR A 119 -20.06 4.26 -4.74
CA TYR A 119 -20.70 5.54 -5.01
C TYR A 119 -19.67 6.67 -5.08
N ASN A 120 -18.70 6.69 -4.17
CA ASN A 120 -17.63 7.68 -4.19
C ASN A 120 -16.81 7.60 -5.50
N ILE A 121 -16.53 6.40 -6.00
CA ILE A 121 -15.84 6.20 -7.28
C ILE A 121 -16.67 6.72 -8.45
N VAL A 122 -17.97 6.46 -8.47
CA VAL A 122 -18.88 6.98 -9.51
C VAL A 122 -18.86 8.51 -9.49
N ASP A 123 -18.87 9.14 -8.33
CA ASP A 123 -18.78 10.60 -8.23
C ASP A 123 -17.45 11.14 -8.74
N ILE A 124 -16.34 10.48 -8.46
CA ILE A 124 -15.02 10.83 -9.03
C ILE A 124 -15.06 10.77 -10.56
N PHE A 125 -15.61 9.71 -11.15
CA PHE A 125 -15.74 9.59 -12.59
C PHE A 125 -16.66 10.65 -13.18
N LYS A 126 -17.79 10.94 -12.52
CA LYS A 126 -18.71 12.00 -12.93
C LYS A 126 -17.99 13.35 -13.05
N HIS A 127 -17.23 13.74 -12.02
CA HIS A 127 -16.44 14.98 -12.06
C HIS A 127 -15.41 14.99 -13.17
N ARG A 128 -14.73 13.88 -13.42
CA ARG A 128 -13.76 13.78 -14.53
C ARG A 128 -14.41 13.85 -15.91
N LEU A 129 -15.59 13.29 -16.09
CA LEU A 129 -16.33 13.30 -17.35
C LEU A 129 -16.96 14.67 -17.65
N THR A 130 -17.42 15.37 -16.61
CA THR A 130 -18.10 16.68 -16.75
C THR A 130 -17.14 17.86 -16.71
N GLY A 131 -15.85 17.64 -16.40
CA GLY A 131 -14.87 18.70 -16.22
C GLY A 131 -15.13 19.62 -15.01
N THR A 132 -16.08 19.27 -14.15
CA THR A 132 -16.35 20.03 -12.93
C THR A 132 -15.25 19.75 -11.89
N PRO A 133 -14.79 20.78 -11.14
CA PRO A 133 -13.83 20.56 -10.05
C PRO A 133 -14.42 19.60 -9.01
N TYR A 134 -13.60 18.65 -8.55
CA TYR A 134 -13.96 17.81 -7.42
C TYR A 134 -14.05 18.69 -6.16
N PRO A 135 -15.14 18.63 -5.39
CA PRO A 135 -15.23 19.40 -4.15
C PRO A 135 -14.09 18.99 -3.20
N HIS A 136 -13.28 19.95 -2.80
CA HIS A 136 -12.07 19.75 -2.00
C HIS A 136 -12.31 19.32 -0.54
N GLN A 137 -13.53 18.97 -0.16
CA GLN A 137 -13.85 18.45 1.17
C GLN A 137 -13.97 16.93 1.14
N TRP A 138 -12.84 16.27 1.29
CA TRP A 138 -12.80 14.89 1.74
C TRP A 138 -12.84 14.86 3.27
N ASP A 139 -14.02 15.07 3.84
CA ASP A 139 -14.26 14.90 5.28
C ASP A 139 -14.38 13.43 5.70
N GLY A 140 -13.84 12.53 4.90
CA GLY A 140 -14.06 11.08 4.96
C GLY A 140 -13.05 10.26 5.74
N CYS A 141 -12.23 10.84 6.61
CA CYS A 141 -11.53 10.06 7.63
C CYS A 141 -12.23 10.15 8.96
N LYS A 142 -13.46 9.60 9.05
CA LYS A 142 -13.99 9.22 10.36
C LYS A 142 -13.30 7.92 10.76
N SER A 143 -12.39 8.05 11.72
CA SER A 143 -11.78 6.95 12.46
C SER A 143 -12.84 6.00 13.00
N TYR A 144 -12.76 4.73 12.65
CA TYR A 144 -13.37 3.62 13.35
C TYR A 144 -12.29 2.87 14.12
#